data_144c2230bc7d8bbcfa03a899a823f7f1
#
_entry.id   144c2230bc7d8bbcfa03a899a823f7f1
#
_cell.length_a   1.000
_cell.length_b   1.000
_cell.length_c   1.000
_cell.angle_alpha   90.00
_cell.angle_beta   90.00
_cell.angle_gamma   90.00
#
_symmetry.space_group_name_H-M   'P 1'
#
loop_
_entity.id
_entity.type
_entity.pdbx_description
1 polymer ?
#
loop_
_entity_poly.entity_id
_entity_poly.type
_entity_poly.pdbx_seq_one_letter_code
_entity_poly.pdbx_strand_id
1 'polypeptide(L)'
;MMEPNAGKPSFLRNILVRLLLFSVLIIVVRFVYVVTITGESCNIGDFCFFSLPDNFNLVIPGAGTGASVMAANKVVRSNPASLSHQDLYTSKEWIKAVQFYSSVFQDLIAEGYLHPNAKSLCVETQYGQEVYALKEIGVEDSVGIFRKSSKPLVITGEGHRIPFKSNTFDFIFVGGARLDKSSKPLDFAAEIVRTLKPEGFVVVHVKAKDTYSFNSFVDLFNSSCRVVKSRDIDGFDSSMPYIREMVLKKEGEIENDIILGHGGSKLNQPDGNSDNKCSVPGYKQELVRKAEPLILEEPLKPWITLKRNIKNIKYLTSMADISFKNRYVYVDVGARSYGSSIGSWFRKQYPKQNRTFEVYAIEADKTFHEEYKVKKKVKLLPYAAWVRNETLSFEINHDPGKEVEVKGRGMGRIQPVQTSLSDGGFDGEVDIIQGFDFADWLKKTVTEKDFVVMKMDVEGTEFDLIPRLFETGAICLIDEIFLECHYNRWQRCCPGQRSSKYEKTYEQCLNLFTSLRQSGVLVHQWW
;
A
#
# COMPACT_ATOMS: atom_id res chain seq x y z
N MET A 1 9.25 44.62 -67.10
CA MET A 1 9.45 44.38 -65.65
C MET A 1 8.72 43.11 -65.34
N MET A 2 9.46 42.04 -65.04
CA MET A 2 8.90 40.74 -64.66
C MET A 2 8.89 40.66 -63.08
N GLU A 3 7.71 40.45 -62.55
CA GLU A 3 7.58 40.16 -61.08
C GLU A 3 8.08 38.76 -60.76
N PRO A 4 8.77 38.57 -59.63
CA PRO A 4 9.21 37.26 -59.22
C PRO A 4 8.07 36.44 -58.58
N ASN A 5 7.80 35.31 -59.18
CA ASN A 5 6.85 34.29 -58.73
C ASN A 5 7.23 33.76 -57.36
N ALA A 6 6.45 34.08 -56.32
CA ALA A 6 6.62 33.53 -54.96
C ALA A 6 6.21 32.05 -54.94
N GLY A 7 7.19 31.17 -54.95
CA GLY A 7 7.00 29.73 -54.91
C GLY A 7 6.22 29.30 -53.67
N LYS A 8 5.11 28.56 -53.85
CA LYS A 8 4.33 27.94 -52.80
C LYS A 8 5.22 27.04 -51.94
N PRO A 9 5.17 27.09 -50.60
CA PRO A 9 5.99 26.21 -49.74
C PRO A 9 5.62 24.76 -50.04
N SER A 10 6.62 23.96 -50.33
CA SER A 10 6.42 22.57 -50.73
C SER A 10 5.72 21.78 -49.59
N PHE A 11 4.77 20.94 -49.94
CA PHE A 11 4.03 20.03 -49.04
C PHE A 11 4.96 19.26 -48.09
N LEU A 12 6.12 18.85 -48.56
CA LEU A 12 7.16 18.18 -47.77
C LEU A 12 7.69 19.03 -46.60
N ARG A 13 7.89 20.36 -46.83
CA ARG A 13 8.36 21.26 -45.75
C ARG A 13 7.35 21.39 -44.65
N ASN A 14 6.05 21.41 -44.96
CA ASN A 14 4.99 21.50 -43.96
C ASN A 14 4.87 20.18 -43.16
N ILE A 15 5.08 19.01 -43.78
CA ILE A 15 5.11 17.73 -43.08
C ILE A 15 6.33 17.66 -42.14
N LEU A 16 7.51 18.05 -42.58
CA LEU A 16 8.71 18.08 -41.78
C LEU A 16 8.60 18.98 -40.55
N VAL A 17 8.03 20.19 -40.73
CA VAL A 17 7.78 21.14 -39.64
C VAL A 17 6.81 20.54 -38.61
N ARG A 18 5.73 19.90 -39.06
CA ARG A 18 4.75 19.26 -38.15
C ARG A 18 5.37 18.10 -37.38
N LEU A 19 6.18 17.27 -38.03
CA LEU A 19 6.89 16.17 -37.36
C LEU A 19 7.88 16.70 -36.32
N LEU A 20 8.59 17.79 -36.63
CA LEU A 20 9.54 18.40 -35.70
C LEU A 20 8.82 19.01 -34.49
N LEU A 21 7.72 19.72 -34.71
CA LEU A 21 6.88 20.26 -33.65
C LEU A 21 6.29 19.16 -32.76
N PHE A 22 5.86 18.05 -33.36
CA PHE A 22 5.33 16.92 -32.61
C PHE A 22 6.42 16.22 -31.75
N SER A 23 7.64 16.12 -32.30
CA SER A 23 8.79 15.58 -31.54
C SER A 23 9.18 16.47 -30.36
N VAL A 24 9.18 17.79 -30.54
CA VAL A 24 9.42 18.76 -29.45
C VAL A 24 8.33 18.66 -28.39
N LEU A 25 7.06 18.54 -28.81
CA LEU A 25 5.93 18.37 -27.88
C LEU A 25 6.10 17.10 -27.01
N ILE A 26 6.49 15.97 -27.61
CA ILE A 26 6.75 14.71 -26.88
C ILE A 26 7.87 14.90 -25.85
N ILE A 27 8.95 15.58 -26.21
CA ILE A 27 10.06 15.86 -25.30
C ILE A 27 9.61 16.72 -24.13
N VAL A 28 8.83 17.79 -24.38
CA VAL A 28 8.30 18.67 -23.35
C VAL A 28 7.36 17.93 -22.41
N VAL A 29 6.42 17.14 -22.95
CA VAL A 29 5.48 16.34 -22.14
C VAL A 29 6.24 15.35 -21.27
N ARG A 30 7.27 14.70 -21.82
CA ARG A 30 8.10 13.77 -21.07
C ARG A 30 8.94 14.45 -19.98
N PHE A 31 9.47 15.63 -20.27
CA PHE A 31 10.19 16.46 -19.29
C PHE A 31 9.27 16.84 -18.12
N VAL A 32 8.07 17.36 -18.42
CA VAL A 32 7.07 17.69 -17.40
C VAL A 32 6.69 16.44 -16.59
N TYR A 33 6.49 15.31 -17.24
CA TYR A 33 6.19 14.05 -16.57
C TYR A 33 7.31 13.61 -15.60
N VAL A 34 8.58 13.65 -16.04
CA VAL A 34 9.73 13.28 -15.19
C VAL A 34 9.85 14.25 -14.02
N VAL A 35 9.79 15.55 -14.23
CA VAL A 35 9.92 16.57 -13.17
C VAL A 35 8.77 16.52 -12.17
N THR A 36 7.54 16.27 -12.64
CA THR A 36 6.36 16.28 -11.76
C THR A 36 6.12 14.97 -10.99
N ILE A 37 6.51 13.82 -11.56
CA ILE A 37 6.21 12.51 -10.96
C ILE A 37 7.41 11.88 -10.25
N THR A 38 8.64 12.06 -10.77
CA THR A 38 9.81 11.46 -10.13
C THR A 38 10.44 12.34 -9.06
N GLY A 39 10.23 13.67 -9.10
CA GLY A 39 10.72 14.62 -8.09
C GLY A 39 12.24 14.69 -7.95
N GLU A 40 12.99 14.02 -8.84
CA GLU A 40 14.44 14.03 -8.88
C GLU A 40 14.91 14.96 -9.99
N SER A 41 15.73 15.97 -9.64
CA SER A 41 16.47 16.76 -10.61
C SER A 41 17.54 15.87 -11.22
N CYS A 42 17.38 15.45 -12.47
CA CYS A 42 18.44 14.79 -13.22
C CYS A 42 19.63 15.72 -13.36
N ASN A 43 20.80 15.30 -12.90
CA ASN A 43 22.05 15.98 -13.19
C ASN A 43 22.34 15.89 -14.70
N ILE A 44 22.95 16.97 -15.27
CA ILE A 44 23.22 17.13 -16.72
C ILE A 44 24.08 16.00 -17.34
N GLY A 45 24.66 15.11 -16.50
CA GLY A 45 25.45 13.94 -16.94
C GLY A 45 24.67 12.66 -17.16
N ASP A 46 23.42 12.57 -16.69
CA ASP A 46 22.62 11.35 -16.81
C ASP A 46 21.66 11.47 -18.00
N PHE A 47 21.85 10.64 -19.02
CA PHE A 47 21.00 10.56 -20.21
C PHE A 47 19.60 10.02 -19.91
N CYS A 48 18.88 10.62 -18.93
CA CYS A 48 17.52 10.23 -18.57
C CYS A 48 16.48 10.41 -19.70
N PHE A 49 16.83 11.16 -20.74
CA PHE A 49 15.93 11.47 -21.86
C PHE A 49 15.78 10.36 -22.90
N PHE A 50 16.67 9.38 -22.95
CA PHE A 50 16.76 8.42 -24.05
C PHE A 50 16.47 6.96 -23.69
N SER A 51 15.99 6.65 -22.48
CA SER A 51 15.49 5.31 -22.20
C SER A 51 14.11 5.10 -22.83
N LEU A 52 14.08 4.42 -23.97
CA LEU A 52 12.83 3.94 -24.59
C LEU A 52 12.21 2.87 -23.67
N PRO A 53 10.87 2.81 -23.51
CA PRO A 53 10.22 1.69 -22.86
C PRO A 53 10.53 0.38 -23.61
N ASP A 54 10.78 -0.68 -22.87
CA ASP A 54 11.25 -1.99 -23.36
C ASP A 54 10.32 -2.73 -24.36
N ASN A 55 9.27 -2.09 -24.88
CA ASN A 55 8.25 -2.69 -25.72
C ASN A 55 8.09 -2.07 -27.12
N PHE A 56 9.04 -1.27 -27.61
CA PHE A 56 8.95 -0.73 -28.97
C PHE A 56 9.86 -1.50 -29.94
N ASN A 57 9.33 -2.54 -30.57
CA ASN A 57 9.94 -3.19 -31.73
C ASN A 57 9.52 -2.44 -32.99
N LEU A 58 10.38 -1.55 -33.49
CA LEU A 58 10.24 -0.95 -34.80
C LEU A 58 10.85 -1.89 -35.85
N VAL A 59 10.04 -2.62 -36.57
CA VAL A 59 10.46 -3.39 -37.76
C VAL A 59 10.44 -2.43 -38.94
N ILE A 60 11.63 -2.06 -39.45
CA ILE A 60 11.78 -1.35 -40.72
C ILE A 60 12.06 -2.39 -41.82
N PRO A 61 11.20 -2.56 -42.83
CA PRO A 61 11.50 -3.40 -43.98
C PRO A 61 12.32 -2.63 -45.02
N GLY A 62 13.44 -3.16 -45.38
CA GLY A 62 14.08 -2.96 -46.69
C GLY A 62 15.12 -1.86 -46.84
N ALA A 63 16.41 -2.22 -46.80
CA ALA A 63 17.40 -1.70 -47.74
C ALA A 63 18.62 -2.65 -47.74
N GLY A 64 18.92 -3.20 -48.86
CA GLY A 64 20.02 -4.13 -49.07
C GLY A 64 21.34 -3.44 -49.38
N THR A 65 22.38 -4.22 -49.23
CA THR A 65 23.73 -4.21 -49.84
C THR A 65 24.70 -3.07 -49.52
N GLY A 66 25.83 -3.45 -48.95
CA GLY A 66 27.15 -2.99 -49.37
C GLY A 66 28.07 -2.40 -48.30
N ALA A 67 29.15 -3.13 -48.06
CA ALA A 67 30.50 -2.70 -47.66
C ALA A 67 30.84 -2.52 -46.16
N SER A 68 31.70 -3.46 -45.79
CA SER A 68 32.66 -3.53 -44.67
C SER A 68 33.22 -2.19 -44.17
N VAL A 69 33.45 -2.09 -42.85
CA VAL A 69 34.73 -1.97 -42.14
C VAL A 69 34.51 -1.54 -40.67
N MET A 70 35.23 -2.25 -39.80
CA MET A 70 35.68 -1.97 -38.42
C MET A 70 34.76 -2.15 -37.22
N ALA A 71 35.30 -2.97 -36.36
CA ALA A 71 34.86 -3.43 -35.06
C ALA A 71 34.41 -2.32 -34.12
N ALA A 72 33.16 -2.44 -33.68
CA ALA A 72 32.72 -1.91 -32.40
C ALA A 72 32.00 -3.05 -31.69
N ASN A 73 32.41 -3.37 -30.49
CA ASN A 73 31.86 -4.40 -29.63
C ASN A 73 30.35 -4.20 -29.44
N LYS A 74 29.58 -4.95 -30.22
CA LYS A 74 28.13 -5.05 -30.06
C LYS A 74 27.89 -6.01 -28.90
N VAL A 75 27.59 -5.46 -27.70
CA VAL A 75 26.98 -6.25 -26.63
C VAL A 75 25.61 -6.69 -27.13
N VAL A 76 25.55 -7.89 -27.68
CA VAL A 76 24.33 -8.58 -28.02
C VAL A 76 23.66 -8.93 -26.67
N ARG A 77 22.65 -8.17 -26.28
CA ARG A 77 21.70 -8.62 -25.26
C ARG A 77 20.91 -9.78 -25.85
N SER A 78 21.43 -11.00 -25.69
CA SER A 78 20.68 -12.21 -25.95
C SER A 78 19.53 -12.30 -24.97
N ASN A 79 18.31 -12.49 -25.49
CA ASN A 79 17.11 -12.79 -24.70
C ASN A 79 17.38 -14.08 -23.91
N PRO A 80 17.31 -14.09 -22.57
CA PRO A 80 17.67 -15.27 -21.76
C PRO A 80 16.78 -16.50 -22.01
N ALA A 81 15.71 -16.37 -22.78
CA ALA A 81 14.79 -17.47 -23.10
C ALA A 81 15.30 -18.43 -24.19
N SER A 82 16.42 -18.16 -24.85
CA SER A 82 17.00 -18.98 -25.94
C SER A 82 18.37 -19.57 -25.64
N LEU A 83 18.94 -19.34 -24.46
CA LEU A 83 20.18 -19.94 -24.03
C LEU A 83 19.97 -21.42 -23.70
N SER A 84 20.85 -22.31 -24.18
CA SER A 84 20.88 -23.69 -23.71
C SER A 84 21.16 -23.70 -22.19
N HIS A 85 20.68 -24.71 -21.47
CA HIS A 85 20.94 -24.81 -20.01
C HIS A 85 22.45 -24.73 -19.70
N GLN A 86 23.28 -25.19 -20.59
CA GLN A 86 24.75 -25.20 -20.45
C GLN A 86 25.33 -23.79 -20.56
N ASP A 87 24.84 -22.97 -21.49
CA ASP A 87 25.28 -21.58 -21.67
C ASP A 87 24.83 -20.67 -20.49
N LEU A 88 23.70 -20.99 -19.87
CA LEU A 88 23.21 -20.26 -18.72
C LEU A 88 24.15 -20.41 -17.51
N TYR A 89 24.58 -21.63 -17.18
CA TYR A 89 25.41 -21.91 -16.01
C TYR A 89 26.86 -21.37 -16.16
N THR A 90 27.29 -21.00 -17.35
CA THR A 90 28.59 -20.39 -17.61
C THR A 90 28.53 -18.87 -17.77
N SER A 91 27.35 -18.27 -17.71
CA SER A 91 27.20 -16.82 -17.83
C SER A 91 27.82 -16.10 -16.63
N LYS A 92 28.38 -14.90 -16.85
CA LYS A 92 28.99 -14.08 -15.80
C LYS A 92 27.95 -13.70 -14.74
N GLU A 93 26.72 -13.43 -15.15
CA GLU A 93 25.60 -13.08 -14.28
C GLU A 93 25.22 -14.25 -13.37
N TRP A 94 25.17 -15.46 -13.90
CA TRP A 94 24.94 -16.68 -13.12
C TRP A 94 26.03 -16.89 -12.06
N ILE A 95 27.28 -16.89 -12.47
CA ILE A 95 28.42 -17.11 -11.56
C ILE A 95 28.42 -16.07 -10.44
N LYS A 96 28.21 -14.80 -10.78
CA LYS A 96 28.15 -13.72 -9.81
C LYS A 96 26.99 -13.88 -8.81
N ALA A 97 25.82 -14.31 -9.28
CA ALA A 97 24.67 -14.58 -8.43
C ALA A 97 24.93 -15.78 -7.50
N VAL A 98 25.48 -16.87 -8.02
CA VAL A 98 25.83 -18.05 -7.21
C VAL A 98 26.85 -17.69 -6.13
N GLN A 99 27.91 -16.96 -6.47
CA GLN A 99 28.93 -16.52 -5.50
C GLN A 99 28.31 -15.67 -4.39
N PHE A 100 27.43 -14.73 -4.75
CA PHE A 100 26.71 -13.92 -3.77
C PHE A 100 25.86 -14.78 -2.83
N TYR A 101 25.02 -15.66 -3.37
CA TYR A 101 24.16 -16.50 -2.54
C TYR A 101 24.95 -17.51 -1.71
N SER A 102 26.05 -18.06 -2.24
CA SER A 102 26.94 -18.94 -1.47
C SER A 102 27.53 -18.23 -0.25
N SER A 103 27.97 -16.98 -0.42
CA SER A 103 28.44 -16.16 0.71
C SER A 103 27.36 -15.92 1.77
N VAL A 104 26.15 -15.52 1.31
CA VAL A 104 25.01 -15.32 2.21
C VAL A 104 24.66 -16.59 2.99
N PHE A 105 24.60 -17.73 2.34
CA PHE A 105 24.26 -19.00 3.00
C PHE A 105 25.38 -19.52 3.91
N GLN A 106 26.66 -19.27 3.58
CA GLN A 106 27.78 -19.58 4.49
C GLN A 106 27.70 -18.76 5.79
N ASP A 107 27.35 -17.47 5.70
CA ASP A 107 27.10 -16.63 6.87
C ASP A 107 25.95 -17.21 7.73
N LEU A 108 24.85 -17.61 7.08
CA LEU A 108 23.69 -18.20 7.78
C LEU A 108 24.02 -19.54 8.43
N ILE A 109 24.92 -20.35 7.86
CA ILE A 109 25.45 -21.58 8.48
C ILE A 109 26.31 -21.23 9.69
N ALA A 110 27.23 -20.28 9.54
CA ALA A 110 28.10 -19.86 10.63
C ALA A 110 27.31 -19.29 11.84
N GLU A 111 26.18 -18.67 11.57
CA GLU A 111 25.28 -18.10 12.57
C GLU A 111 24.25 -19.12 13.13
N GLY A 112 24.21 -20.34 12.59
CA GLY A 112 23.34 -21.42 13.07
C GLY A 112 21.88 -21.33 12.58
N TYR A 113 21.58 -20.52 11.56
CA TYR A 113 20.24 -20.39 10.96
C TYR A 113 20.00 -21.39 9.81
N LEU A 114 21.07 -21.96 9.26
CA LEU A 114 21.01 -22.96 8.21
C LEU A 114 21.97 -24.11 8.58
N HIS A 115 21.55 -25.36 8.37
CA HIS A 115 22.36 -26.54 8.62
C HIS A 115 22.56 -27.35 7.32
N PRO A 116 23.71 -28.01 7.12
CA PRO A 116 23.97 -28.83 5.92
C PRO A 116 22.88 -29.89 5.65
N ASN A 117 22.29 -30.46 6.69
CA ASN A 117 21.23 -31.48 6.59
C ASN A 117 19.82 -30.89 6.48
N ALA A 118 19.69 -29.56 6.35
CA ALA A 118 18.39 -28.90 6.29
C ALA A 118 17.68 -29.17 4.96
N LYS A 119 16.42 -29.57 5.02
CA LYS A 119 15.54 -29.57 3.86
C LYS A 119 15.14 -28.14 3.51
N SER A 120 15.61 -27.67 2.37
CA SER A 120 15.57 -26.25 2.03
C SER A 120 14.71 -25.95 0.80
N LEU A 121 13.99 -24.83 0.84
CA LEU A 121 13.16 -24.34 -0.26
C LEU A 121 13.57 -22.91 -0.66
N CYS A 122 13.86 -22.70 -1.94
CA CYS A 122 14.02 -21.36 -2.53
C CYS A 122 12.75 -20.96 -3.28
N VAL A 123 12.08 -19.89 -2.84
CA VAL A 123 10.78 -19.48 -3.37
C VAL A 123 10.93 -18.39 -4.42
N GLU A 124 10.22 -18.55 -5.56
CA GLU A 124 10.25 -17.63 -6.71
C GLU A 124 11.64 -17.50 -7.37
N THR A 125 12.43 -18.57 -7.35
CA THR A 125 13.73 -18.64 -8.04
C THR A 125 13.56 -19.08 -9.49
N GLN A 126 13.82 -18.19 -10.44
CA GLN A 126 13.51 -18.42 -11.86
C GLN A 126 14.43 -19.49 -12.50
N TYR A 127 15.70 -19.45 -12.20
CA TYR A 127 16.71 -20.33 -12.78
C TYR A 127 17.40 -21.22 -11.76
N GLY A 128 17.18 -20.99 -10.45
CA GLY A 128 17.69 -21.81 -9.37
C GLY A 128 19.11 -21.49 -8.92
N GLN A 129 19.59 -20.25 -9.09
CA GLN A 129 20.91 -19.82 -8.60
C GLN A 129 21.06 -20.05 -7.10
N GLU A 130 20.02 -19.74 -6.34
CA GLU A 130 19.95 -19.93 -4.90
C GLU A 130 20.03 -21.42 -4.52
N VAL A 131 19.31 -22.27 -5.27
CA VAL A 131 19.34 -23.73 -5.05
C VAL A 131 20.72 -24.30 -5.38
N TYR A 132 21.32 -23.85 -6.48
CA TYR A 132 22.66 -24.27 -6.87
C TYR A 132 23.69 -23.88 -5.81
N ALA A 133 23.63 -22.64 -5.32
CA ALA A 133 24.49 -22.15 -4.24
C ALA A 133 24.36 -22.98 -2.95
N LEU A 134 23.12 -23.33 -2.55
CA LEU A 134 22.90 -24.21 -1.38
C LEU A 134 23.56 -25.58 -1.57
N LYS A 135 23.42 -26.21 -2.75
CA LYS A 135 24.02 -27.52 -3.03
C LYS A 135 25.55 -27.47 -3.07
N GLU A 136 26.13 -26.41 -3.64
CA GLU A 136 27.59 -26.19 -3.68
C GLU A 136 28.24 -26.10 -2.28
N ILE A 137 27.50 -25.55 -1.31
CA ILE A 137 28.00 -25.44 0.08
C ILE A 137 27.59 -26.63 0.97
N GLY A 138 27.02 -27.70 0.39
CA GLY A 138 26.72 -28.96 1.07
C GLY A 138 25.30 -29.09 1.62
N VAL A 139 24.35 -28.18 1.29
CA VAL A 139 22.93 -28.32 1.62
C VAL A 139 22.22 -29.05 0.48
N GLU A 140 22.38 -30.38 0.44
CA GLU A 140 21.98 -31.22 -0.70
C GLU A 140 20.46 -31.29 -0.92
N ASP A 141 19.64 -31.38 0.16
CA ASP A 141 18.16 -31.48 0.08
C ASP A 141 17.54 -30.10 -0.13
N SER A 142 17.89 -29.49 -1.29
CA SER A 142 17.43 -28.16 -1.66
C SER A 142 16.67 -28.18 -2.99
N VAL A 143 15.52 -27.46 -3.03
CA VAL A 143 14.65 -27.34 -4.21
C VAL A 143 14.16 -25.91 -4.38
N GLY A 144 13.99 -25.49 -5.63
CA GLY A 144 13.39 -24.21 -5.97
C GLY A 144 11.98 -24.34 -6.53
N ILE A 145 11.17 -23.30 -6.36
CA ILE A 145 9.88 -23.18 -7.05
C ILE A 145 9.81 -21.89 -7.85
N PHE A 146 9.19 -22.00 -9.01
CA PHE A 146 8.82 -20.88 -9.87
C PHE A 146 7.68 -21.29 -10.79
N ARG A 147 6.90 -20.31 -11.30
CA ARG A 147 5.77 -20.57 -12.22
C ARG A 147 6.14 -21.43 -13.44
N LYS A 148 7.37 -21.37 -13.90
CA LYS A 148 7.92 -22.19 -14.99
C LYS A 148 9.09 -23.01 -14.44
N SER A 149 9.04 -24.34 -14.59
CA SER A 149 10.11 -25.21 -14.10
C SER A 149 11.44 -24.99 -14.86
N SER A 150 12.56 -25.11 -14.14
CA SER A 150 13.93 -25.14 -14.68
C SER A 150 14.66 -26.31 -14.02
N LYS A 151 14.39 -27.52 -14.53
CA LYS A 151 14.97 -28.76 -14.00
C LYS A 151 16.49 -28.81 -14.20
N PRO A 152 17.25 -29.42 -13.29
CA PRO A 152 16.80 -30.17 -12.12
C PRO A 152 16.55 -29.33 -10.87
N LEU A 153 16.88 -28.04 -10.86
CA LEU A 153 16.90 -27.17 -9.66
C LEU A 153 15.52 -26.62 -9.27
N VAL A 154 14.67 -26.36 -10.26
CA VAL A 154 13.39 -25.64 -10.04
C VAL A 154 12.22 -26.44 -10.58
N ILE A 155 11.21 -26.64 -9.73
CA ILE A 155 9.92 -27.23 -10.09
C ILE A 155 8.83 -26.15 -10.25
N THR A 156 7.70 -26.51 -10.84
CA THR A 156 6.58 -25.59 -11.00
C THR A 156 5.88 -25.32 -9.67
N GLY A 157 5.71 -24.03 -9.33
CA GLY A 157 5.02 -23.57 -8.13
C GLY A 157 5.02 -22.04 -8.06
N GLU A 158 4.20 -21.47 -7.22
CA GLU A 158 4.10 -20.04 -6.99
C GLU A 158 4.17 -19.74 -5.48
N GLY A 159 4.78 -18.62 -5.09
CA GLY A 159 5.00 -18.28 -3.69
C GLY A 159 3.71 -18.16 -2.88
N HIS A 160 2.59 -17.79 -3.49
CA HIS A 160 1.28 -17.72 -2.84
C HIS A 160 0.48 -19.05 -2.90
N ARG A 161 1.05 -20.09 -3.48
CA ARG A 161 0.51 -21.46 -3.57
C ARG A 161 1.66 -22.46 -3.70
N ILE A 162 2.32 -22.75 -2.60
CA ILE A 162 3.50 -23.64 -2.55
C ILE A 162 3.06 -25.10 -2.65
N PRO A 163 3.53 -25.90 -3.64
CA PRO A 163 3.05 -27.24 -3.91
C PRO A 163 3.63 -28.32 -2.97
N PHE A 164 3.78 -28.00 -1.70
CA PHE A 164 4.27 -28.91 -0.67
C PHE A 164 3.32 -28.96 0.53
N LYS A 165 3.42 -30.04 1.31
CA LYS A 165 2.65 -30.22 2.53
C LYS A 165 3.09 -29.22 3.61
N SER A 166 2.24 -29.01 4.62
CA SER A 166 2.61 -28.24 5.81
C SER A 166 3.80 -28.86 6.53
N ASN A 167 4.61 -28.03 7.18
CA ASN A 167 5.76 -28.46 8.01
C ASN A 167 6.75 -29.37 7.24
N THR A 168 7.09 -29.00 6.01
CA THR A 168 7.97 -29.81 5.14
C THR A 168 9.42 -29.39 5.21
N PHE A 169 9.72 -28.09 5.34
CA PHE A 169 11.05 -27.54 5.22
C PHE A 169 11.60 -27.05 6.55
N ASP A 170 12.90 -27.27 6.75
CA ASP A 170 13.65 -26.75 7.89
C ASP A 170 14.08 -25.29 7.65
N PHE A 171 14.33 -24.97 6.36
CA PHE A 171 14.78 -23.65 5.94
C PHE A 171 14.06 -23.21 4.67
N ILE A 172 13.65 -21.95 4.61
CA ILE A 172 13.05 -21.34 3.43
C ILE A 172 13.78 -20.02 3.10
N PHE A 173 14.11 -19.83 1.82
CA PHE A 173 14.77 -18.62 1.33
C PHE A 173 13.92 -17.91 0.28
N VAL A 174 13.78 -16.59 0.42
CA VAL A 174 13.08 -15.71 -0.52
C VAL A 174 14.01 -14.58 -0.94
N GLY A 175 14.79 -14.81 -1.98
CA GLY A 175 15.77 -13.85 -2.49
C GLY A 175 15.19 -12.81 -3.45
N GLY A 176 16.05 -11.90 -3.91
CA GLY A 176 15.77 -11.00 -5.03
C GLY A 176 14.58 -10.05 -4.85
N ALA A 177 14.23 -9.70 -3.61
CA ALA A 177 13.07 -8.88 -3.29
C ALA A 177 11.78 -9.40 -3.96
N ARG A 178 11.55 -10.71 -3.96
CA ARG A 178 10.39 -11.35 -4.58
C ARG A 178 9.10 -11.05 -3.82
N LEU A 179 9.18 -11.01 -2.48
CA LEU A 179 8.05 -10.65 -1.64
C LEU A 179 7.60 -9.21 -1.89
N ASP A 180 8.52 -8.26 -2.10
CA ASP A 180 8.21 -6.86 -2.45
C ASP A 180 7.39 -6.73 -3.74
N LYS A 181 7.61 -7.65 -4.69
CA LYS A 181 6.97 -7.67 -6.01
C LYS A 181 5.67 -8.49 -6.03
N SER A 182 5.37 -9.19 -4.94
CA SER A 182 4.17 -10.04 -4.88
C SER A 182 2.90 -9.20 -4.95
N SER A 183 1.95 -9.64 -5.76
CA SER A 183 0.60 -9.07 -5.78
C SER A 183 -0.25 -9.57 -4.60
N LYS A 184 0.20 -10.65 -3.91
CA LYS A 184 -0.47 -11.32 -2.80
C LYS A 184 0.50 -11.58 -1.65
N PRO A 185 1.04 -10.54 -0.99
CA PRO A 185 2.09 -10.71 -0.01
C PRO A 185 1.66 -11.50 1.23
N LEU A 186 0.39 -11.37 1.66
CA LEU A 186 -0.15 -12.13 2.79
C LEU A 186 -0.27 -13.62 2.47
N ASP A 187 -0.84 -13.98 1.30
CA ASP A 187 -0.93 -15.38 0.88
C ASP A 187 0.48 -15.98 0.73
N PHE A 188 1.43 -15.18 0.23
CA PHE A 188 2.82 -15.61 0.09
C PHE A 188 3.46 -15.90 1.45
N ALA A 189 3.34 -15.00 2.41
CA ALA A 189 3.85 -15.21 3.78
C ALA A 189 3.15 -16.39 4.46
N ALA A 190 1.83 -16.53 4.32
CA ALA A 190 1.07 -17.63 4.89
C ALA A 190 1.51 -19.00 4.35
N GLU A 191 1.79 -19.12 3.06
CA GLU A 191 2.28 -20.35 2.44
C GLU A 191 3.71 -20.71 2.87
N ILE A 192 4.58 -19.70 3.04
CA ILE A 192 5.90 -19.89 3.64
C ILE A 192 5.76 -20.46 5.04
N VAL A 193 4.97 -19.81 5.90
CA VAL A 193 4.76 -20.24 7.29
C VAL A 193 4.12 -21.63 7.34
N ARG A 194 3.15 -21.91 6.47
CA ARG A 194 2.52 -23.24 6.40
C ARG A 194 3.51 -24.34 6.10
N THR A 195 4.42 -24.11 5.15
CA THR A 195 5.36 -25.13 4.68
C THR A 195 6.63 -25.23 5.51
N LEU A 196 6.96 -24.21 6.30
CA LEU A 196 8.06 -24.20 7.24
C LEU A 196 7.71 -25.05 8.47
N LYS A 197 8.64 -25.89 8.94
CA LYS A 197 8.51 -26.65 10.19
C LYS A 197 8.51 -25.73 11.41
N PRO A 198 7.89 -26.13 12.53
CA PRO A 198 8.15 -25.50 13.83
C PRO A 198 9.65 -25.42 14.10
N GLU A 199 10.12 -24.35 14.72
CA GLU A 199 11.54 -24.04 14.99
C GLU A 199 12.41 -23.82 13.74
N GLY A 200 11.86 -23.94 12.52
CA GLY A 200 12.55 -23.68 11.27
C GLY A 200 12.77 -22.18 11.02
N PHE A 201 13.67 -21.90 10.09
CA PHE A 201 14.04 -20.53 9.75
C PHE A 201 13.58 -20.15 8.35
N VAL A 202 13.11 -18.91 8.19
CA VAL A 202 12.92 -18.30 6.90
C VAL A 202 13.77 -17.03 6.77
N VAL A 203 14.44 -16.90 5.65
CA VAL A 203 15.24 -15.71 5.30
C VAL A 203 14.61 -15.01 4.12
N VAL A 204 14.35 -13.72 4.29
CA VAL A 204 13.70 -12.89 3.26
C VAL A 204 14.59 -11.69 2.93
N HIS A 205 14.87 -11.50 1.65
CA HIS A 205 15.54 -10.32 1.13
C HIS A 205 14.52 -9.31 0.65
N VAL A 206 14.50 -8.12 1.24
CA VAL A 206 13.57 -7.03 0.93
C VAL A 206 14.31 -5.72 0.61
N LYS A 207 13.61 -4.80 -0.08
CA LYS A 207 14.12 -3.45 -0.40
C LYS A 207 13.74 -2.40 0.65
N ALA A 208 13.34 -2.79 1.84
CA ALA A 208 12.88 -1.89 2.89
C ALA A 208 14.03 -1.04 3.43
N LYS A 209 14.05 0.26 3.10
CA LYS A 209 15.06 1.21 3.58
C LYS A 209 14.64 1.95 4.85
N ASP A 210 13.34 2.07 5.08
CA ASP A 210 12.77 2.77 6.23
C ASP A 210 12.10 1.79 7.19
N THR A 211 11.99 2.21 8.44
CA THR A 211 11.40 1.41 9.54
C THR A 211 9.98 0.97 9.24
N TYR A 212 9.18 1.85 8.62
CA TYR A 212 7.79 1.50 8.25
C TYR A 212 7.73 0.36 7.22
N SER A 213 8.53 0.46 6.16
CA SER A 213 8.61 -0.60 5.14
C SER A 213 9.09 -1.92 5.74
N PHE A 214 10.08 -1.87 6.62
CA PHE A 214 10.59 -3.03 7.33
C PHE A 214 9.51 -3.68 8.20
N ASN A 215 8.87 -2.90 9.08
CA ASN A 215 7.81 -3.39 9.94
C ASN A 215 6.65 -3.99 9.15
N SER A 216 6.28 -3.39 8.01
CA SER A 216 5.23 -3.94 7.14
C SER A 216 5.55 -5.34 6.59
N PHE A 217 6.83 -5.70 6.42
CA PHE A 217 7.23 -7.06 6.07
C PHE A 217 7.25 -8.00 7.27
N VAL A 218 7.76 -7.52 8.41
CA VAL A 218 7.74 -8.29 9.67
C VAL A 218 6.32 -8.73 10.01
N ASP A 219 5.35 -7.84 9.86
CA ASP A 219 3.95 -8.07 10.21
C ASP A 219 3.25 -9.12 9.34
N LEU A 220 3.75 -9.36 8.13
CA LEU A 220 3.25 -10.48 7.32
C LEU A 220 3.49 -11.84 8.01
N PHE A 221 4.47 -11.92 8.92
CA PHE A 221 4.89 -13.14 9.60
C PHE A 221 4.57 -13.17 11.09
N ASN A 222 4.17 -12.05 11.71
CA ASN A 222 4.02 -11.86 13.15
C ASN A 222 3.09 -12.85 13.85
N SER A 223 2.14 -13.46 13.14
CA SER A 223 1.23 -14.43 13.75
C SER A 223 1.88 -15.78 14.09
N SER A 224 3.06 -16.06 13.54
CA SER A 224 3.65 -17.41 13.61
C SER A 224 5.19 -17.42 13.64
N CYS A 225 5.82 -16.29 13.35
CA CYS A 225 7.28 -16.18 13.33
C CYS A 225 7.74 -14.93 14.08
N ARG A 226 8.88 -15.02 14.75
CA ARG A 226 9.56 -13.85 15.32
C ARG A 226 10.82 -13.51 14.52
N VAL A 227 11.13 -12.24 14.40
CA VAL A 227 12.41 -11.79 13.83
C VAL A 227 13.52 -12.11 14.80
N VAL A 228 14.52 -12.85 14.35
CA VAL A 228 15.72 -13.19 15.14
C VAL A 228 16.92 -12.32 14.75
N LYS A 229 16.96 -11.87 13.47
CA LYS A 229 18.01 -10.99 12.98
C LYS A 229 17.53 -10.15 11.80
N SER A 230 18.06 -8.95 11.68
CA SER A 230 17.96 -8.11 10.49
C SER A 230 19.29 -7.41 10.25
N ARG A 231 19.77 -7.41 9.01
CA ARG A 231 20.99 -6.70 8.59
C ARG A 231 20.85 -6.16 7.18
N ASP A 232 21.64 -5.14 6.88
CA ASP A 232 21.78 -4.61 5.54
C ASP A 232 22.98 -5.29 4.86
N ILE A 233 22.78 -5.72 3.63
CA ILE A 233 23.82 -6.34 2.82
C ILE A 233 23.87 -5.69 1.45
N ASP A 234 25.06 -5.65 0.86
CA ASP A 234 25.26 -5.17 -0.50
C ASP A 234 24.73 -6.18 -1.50
N GLY A 235 23.98 -5.72 -2.48
CA GLY A 235 23.50 -6.56 -3.57
C GLY A 235 24.56 -6.80 -4.64
N PHE A 236 24.48 -7.91 -5.33
CA PHE A 236 25.38 -8.25 -6.44
C PHE A 236 24.97 -7.60 -7.77
N ASP A 237 23.78 -7.03 -7.85
CA ASP A 237 23.21 -6.43 -9.06
C ASP A 237 22.94 -4.93 -8.85
N SER A 238 23.32 -4.11 -9.82
CA SER A 238 23.06 -2.66 -9.82
C SER A 238 21.59 -2.29 -9.76
N SER A 239 20.68 -3.18 -10.18
CA SER A 239 19.23 -2.98 -10.04
C SER A 239 18.74 -3.14 -8.60
N MET A 240 19.56 -3.73 -7.73
CA MET A 240 19.27 -3.94 -6.32
C MET A 240 20.55 -3.82 -5.48
N PRO A 241 21.16 -2.61 -5.42
CA PRO A 241 22.44 -2.39 -4.74
C PRO A 241 22.32 -2.49 -3.21
N TYR A 242 21.11 -2.40 -2.68
CA TYR A 242 20.80 -2.46 -1.26
C TYR A 242 19.76 -3.56 -1.00
N ILE A 243 20.06 -4.42 -0.04
CA ILE A 243 19.19 -5.50 0.41
C ILE A 243 19.14 -5.46 1.93
N ARG A 244 17.94 -5.50 2.50
CA ARG A 244 17.75 -5.82 3.91
C ARG A 244 17.41 -7.30 4.03
N GLU A 245 18.29 -8.05 4.68
CA GLU A 245 18.08 -9.44 5.02
C GLU A 245 17.34 -9.53 6.36
N MET A 246 16.25 -10.30 6.37
CA MET A 246 15.46 -10.59 7.56
C MET A 246 15.49 -12.09 7.80
N VAL A 247 15.92 -12.49 9.00
CA VAL A 247 15.87 -13.87 9.47
C VAL A 247 14.75 -13.99 10.48
N LEU A 248 13.79 -14.87 10.19
CA LEU A 248 12.64 -15.13 11.05
C LEU A 248 12.66 -16.61 11.45
N LYS A 249 12.25 -16.88 12.68
CA LYS A 249 12.11 -18.24 13.22
C LYS A 249 10.63 -18.53 13.44
N LYS A 250 10.13 -19.65 12.92
CA LYS A 250 8.77 -20.11 13.22
C LYS A 250 8.71 -20.61 14.66
N GLU A 251 7.79 -20.06 15.42
CA GLU A 251 7.54 -20.53 16.79
C GLU A 251 6.79 -21.87 16.77
N GLY A 252 7.12 -22.75 17.72
CA GLY A 252 6.39 -24.00 17.91
C GLY A 252 4.93 -23.71 18.28
N GLU A 253 4.03 -24.59 17.90
CA GLU A 253 2.66 -24.55 18.42
C GLU A 253 2.73 -24.74 19.95
N ILE A 254 2.56 -23.62 20.68
CA ILE A 254 2.30 -23.71 22.13
C ILE A 254 0.89 -24.29 22.22
N GLU A 255 0.75 -25.53 22.68
CA GLU A 255 -0.53 -26.03 23.15
C GLU A 255 -1.11 -24.95 24.08
N ASN A 256 -2.26 -24.39 23.67
CA ASN A 256 -2.98 -23.40 24.44
C ASN A 256 -3.59 -24.05 25.70
N ASP A 257 -2.74 -24.35 26.68
CA ASP A 257 -3.16 -24.48 28.05
C ASP A 257 -2.49 -23.36 28.87
N ILE A 258 -3.36 -22.40 29.23
CA ILE A 258 -3.21 -21.51 30.39
C ILE A 258 -1.87 -20.75 30.49
N ILE A 259 -1.85 -19.45 30.12
CA ILE A 259 -1.34 -18.39 31.02
C ILE A 259 -1.88 -17.03 30.51
N LEU A 260 -3.00 -16.61 31.07
CA LEU A 260 -3.30 -15.21 31.38
C LEU A 260 -2.36 -14.79 32.53
N GLY A 261 -1.18 -14.32 32.19
CA GLY A 261 -0.14 -13.90 33.13
C GLY A 261 0.42 -12.52 32.74
N HIS A 262 -0.19 -11.50 33.24
CA HIS A 262 0.32 -10.20 33.70
C HIS A 262 1.79 -9.85 33.40
N GLY A 263 1.97 -8.85 32.54
CA GLY A 263 3.19 -8.10 32.35
C GLY A 263 2.94 -6.78 31.64
N GLY A 264 1.91 -6.05 31.99
CA GLY A 264 1.60 -4.71 31.48
C GLY A 264 1.88 -3.67 32.55
N SER A 265 2.81 -2.76 32.28
CA SER A 265 2.99 -1.52 33.04
C SER A 265 1.67 -0.82 33.26
N LYS A 266 1.34 -0.58 34.51
CA LYS A 266 0.21 0.28 34.90
C LYS A 266 0.47 1.71 34.43
N LEU A 267 -0.19 2.12 33.36
CA LEU A 267 -0.48 3.51 33.13
C LEU A 267 -1.81 3.82 33.84
N ASN A 268 -1.76 4.78 34.76
CA ASN A 268 -2.89 5.25 35.56
C ASN A 268 -4.06 5.62 34.67
N GLN A 269 -5.16 4.84 34.76
CA GLN A 269 -6.46 5.24 34.27
C GLN A 269 -7.09 6.22 35.27
N PRO A 270 -7.73 7.29 34.81
CA PRO A 270 -8.69 7.99 35.66
C PRO A 270 -9.93 7.09 35.82
N ASP A 271 -10.31 6.84 37.05
CA ASP A 271 -11.54 6.17 37.42
C ASP A 271 -12.74 6.92 36.86
N GLY A 272 -13.38 6.33 35.87
CA GLY A 272 -14.64 6.74 35.29
C GLY A 272 -15.47 5.49 35.00
N ASN A 273 -16.36 5.19 35.92
CA ASN A 273 -17.38 4.16 35.85
C ASN A 273 -18.18 4.29 34.54
N SER A 274 -17.99 3.39 33.57
CA SER A 274 -18.93 3.22 32.46
C SER A 274 -19.01 1.76 32.01
N ASP A 275 -20.15 1.16 32.31
CA ASP A 275 -20.57 -0.21 31.91
C ASP A 275 -20.81 -0.40 30.39
N ASN A 276 -20.20 0.42 29.53
CA ASN A 276 -20.38 0.38 28.08
C ASN A 276 -19.19 -0.24 27.34
N LYS A 277 -18.62 -1.34 27.85
CA LYS A 277 -17.60 -2.08 27.11
C LYS A 277 -18.28 -2.98 26.08
N CYS A 278 -17.93 -2.78 24.78
CA CYS A 278 -18.34 -3.71 23.73
C CYS A 278 -17.94 -5.13 24.10
N SER A 279 -18.87 -6.06 24.04
CA SER A 279 -18.50 -7.48 23.94
C SER A 279 -17.84 -7.67 22.57
N VAL A 280 -16.51 -7.90 22.54
CA VAL A 280 -15.78 -8.08 21.29
C VAL A 280 -15.86 -9.54 20.86
N PRO A 281 -16.65 -9.88 19.82
CA PRO A 281 -16.74 -11.25 19.32
C PRO A 281 -15.39 -11.77 18.80
N GLY A 282 -15.16 -13.07 18.85
CA GLY A 282 -13.91 -13.71 18.44
C GLY A 282 -13.48 -13.35 17.00
N TYR A 283 -14.43 -13.21 16.06
CA TYR A 283 -14.11 -12.82 14.68
C TYR A 283 -13.55 -11.38 14.58
N LYS A 284 -14.02 -10.45 15.41
CA LYS A 284 -13.48 -9.07 15.47
C LYS A 284 -12.07 -9.08 16.06
N GLN A 285 -11.84 -9.86 17.11
CA GLN A 285 -10.50 -10.04 17.69
C GLN A 285 -9.53 -10.58 16.64
N GLU A 286 -9.96 -11.57 15.84
CA GLU A 286 -9.16 -12.16 14.78
C GLU A 286 -8.87 -11.16 13.64
N LEU A 287 -9.86 -10.34 13.23
CA LEU A 287 -9.66 -9.29 12.25
C LEU A 287 -8.61 -8.27 12.73
N VAL A 288 -8.74 -7.80 13.97
CA VAL A 288 -7.80 -6.84 14.57
C VAL A 288 -6.40 -7.45 14.74
N ARG A 289 -6.32 -8.73 15.16
CA ARG A 289 -5.05 -9.44 15.30
C ARG A 289 -4.29 -9.59 13.97
N LYS A 290 -5.02 -9.74 12.86
CA LYS A 290 -4.46 -9.84 11.50
C LYS A 290 -4.30 -8.48 10.81
N ALA A 291 -4.70 -7.39 11.44
CA ALA A 291 -4.58 -6.06 10.87
C ALA A 291 -3.11 -5.68 10.65
N GLU A 292 -2.86 -4.86 9.63
CA GLU A 292 -1.57 -4.18 9.51
C GLU A 292 -1.28 -3.35 10.77
N PRO A 293 0.00 -3.20 11.18
CA PRO A 293 0.33 -2.42 12.35
C PRO A 293 -0.04 -0.96 12.16
N LEU A 294 -0.28 -0.28 13.27
CA LEU A 294 -0.39 1.16 13.27
C LEU A 294 0.98 1.79 12.99
N ILE A 295 0.98 2.83 12.19
CA ILE A 295 2.19 3.61 11.90
C ILE A 295 2.49 4.42 13.15
N LEU A 296 3.52 4.03 13.90
CA LEU A 296 3.86 4.67 15.18
C LEU A 296 4.58 6.00 14.98
N GLU A 297 5.39 6.11 13.93
CA GLU A 297 6.12 7.32 13.59
C GLU A 297 5.33 8.14 12.55
N GLU A 298 5.29 9.46 12.74
CA GLU A 298 4.62 10.35 11.79
C GLU A 298 5.20 10.18 10.38
N PRO A 299 4.41 9.80 9.37
CA PRO A 299 4.92 9.56 8.02
C PRO A 299 5.27 10.87 7.32
N LEU A 300 6.50 11.00 6.84
CA LEU A 300 6.95 12.15 6.06
C LEU A 300 6.24 12.27 4.70
N LYS A 301 5.77 11.15 4.16
CA LYS A 301 5.05 11.09 2.88
C LYS A 301 3.77 10.25 3.01
N PRO A 302 2.68 10.79 3.55
CA PRO A 302 1.43 10.07 3.85
C PRO A 302 0.85 9.32 2.64
N TRP A 303 0.87 9.94 1.45
CA TRP A 303 0.34 9.33 0.22
C TRP A 303 1.03 8.04 -0.22
N ILE A 304 2.33 7.90 0.04
CA ILE A 304 3.06 6.66 -0.25
C ILE A 304 2.62 5.56 0.71
N THR A 305 2.44 5.91 1.96
CA THR A 305 1.94 5.04 3.02
C THR A 305 0.53 4.54 2.72
N LEU A 306 -0.37 5.44 2.31
CA LEU A 306 -1.74 5.09 1.91
C LEU A 306 -1.76 4.06 0.77
N LYS A 307 -0.98 4.27 -0.30
CA LYS A 307 -0.91 3.33 -1.43
C LYS A 307 -0.46 1.94 -1.02
N ARG A 308 0.47 1.85 -0.07
CA ARG A 308 0.94 0.56 0.49
C ARG A 308 -0.15 -0.11 1.32
N ASN A 309 -0.78 0.61 2.22
CA ASN A 309 -1.84 0.09 3.09
C ASN A 309 -3.02 -0.44 2.27
N ILE A 310 -3.55 0.33 1.32
CA ILE A 310 -4.65 -0.11 0.44
C ILE A 310 -4.30 -1.43 -0.25
N LYS A 311 -3.06 -1.60 -0.68
CA LYS A 311 -2.61 -2.83 -1.35
C LYS A 311 -2.63 -4.05 -0.41
N ASN A 312 -2.28 -3.86 0.86
CA ASN A 312 -2.27 -4.92 1.87
C ASN A 312 -3.69 -5.23 2.39
N ILE A 313 -4.48 -4.22 2.70
CA ILE A 313 -5.88 -4.30 3.15
C ILE A 313 -6.71 -5.17 2.21
N LYS A 314 -6.48 -5.05 0.90
CA LYS A 314 -7.15 -5.84 -0.13
C LYS A 314 -7.12 -7.35 0.11
N TYR A 315 -6.07 -7.87 0.71
CA TYR A 315 -5.92 -9.31 0.97
C TYR A 315 -6.40 -9.71 2.36
N LEU A 316 -6.19 -8.88 3.35
CA LEU A 316 -6.60 -9.13 4.73
C LEU A 316 -8.11 -9.36 4.81
N THR A 317 -8.89 -8.43 4.24
CA THR A 317 -10.36 -8.49 4.27
C THR A 317 -10.90 -9.66 3.46
N SER A 318 -10.26 -10.06 2.34
CA SER A 318 -10.68 -11.19 1.52
C SER A 318 -10.48 -12.55 2.20
N MET A 319 -9.65 -12.61 3.25
CA MET A 319 -9.41 -13.83 4.02
C MET A 319 -10.40 -13.99 5.19
N ALA A 320 -11.14 -12.94 5.56
CA ALA A 320 -12.10 -13.01 6.64
C ALA A 320 -13.40 -13.67 6.19
N ASP A 321 -13.85 -14.68 6.92
CA ASP A 321 -15.20 -15.23 6.73
C ASP A 321 -16.21 -14.30 7.44
N ILE A 322 -17.00 -13.59 6.65
CA ILE A 322 -18.10 -12.74 7.10
C ILE A 322 -19.47 -13.26 6.64
N SER A 323 -19.52 -14.51 6.15
CA SER A 323 -20.73 -15.12 5.59
C SER A 323 -21.87 -15.28 6.59
N PHE A 324 -21.55 -15.32 7.88
CA PHE A 324 -22.52 -15.41 8.98
C PHE A 324 -23.26 -14.09 9.25
N LYS A 325 -22.85 -12.97 8.64
CA LYS A 325 -23.52 -11.67 8.76
C LYS A 325 -24.75 -11.59 7.84
N ASN A 326 -25.82 -11.00 8.32
CA ASN A 326 -27.09 -10.94 7.61
C ASN A 326 -27.12 -9.91 6.47
N ARG A 327 -26.43 -8.78 6.68
CA ARG A 327 -26.41 -7.62 5.78
C ARG A 327 -25.03 -7.00 5.77
N TYR A 328 -24.67 -6.35 4.67
CA TYR A 328 -23.39 -5.69 4.47
C TYR A 328 -23.66 -4.20 4.21
N VAL A 329 -23.09 -3.34 5.01
CA VAL A 329 -23.33 -1.89 4.96
C VAL A 329 -22.03 -1.16 4.82
N TYR A 330 -21.96 -0.21 3.88
CA TYR A 330 -20.86 0.74 3.75
C TYR A 330 -21.36 2.15 4.02
N VAL A 331 -20.69 2.84 4.93
CA VAL A 331 -21.00 4.23 5.31
C VAL A 331 -19.80 5.11 4.98
N ASP A 332 -19.98 6.06 4.09
CA ASP A 332 -18.98 7.06 3.72
C ASP A 332 -19.30 8.38 4.41
N VAL A 333 -18.54 8.74 5.44
CA VAL A 333 -18.72 9.96 6.24
C VAL A 333 -17.73 11.01 5.74
N GLY A 334 -18.25 12.10 5.19
CA GLY A 334 -17.51 13.05 4.38
C GLY A 334 -17.28 12.52 2.96
N ALA A 335 -18.37 12.14 2.29
CA ALA A 335 -18.32 11.39 1.04
C ALA A 335 -17.88 12.25 -0.16
N ARG A 336 -18.03 13.58 -0.09
CA ARG A 336 -17.73 14.53 -1.17
C ARG A 336 -18.39 14.10 -2.48
N SER A 337 -17.67 14.06 -3.60
CA SER A 337 -18.20 13.53 -4.85
C SER A 337 -18.24 12.00 -4.84
N TYR A 338 -19.16 11.39 -5.59
CA TYR A 338 -19.22 9.93 -5.75
C TYR A 338 -17.88 9.33 -6.21
N GLY A 339 -17.14 10.08 -7.03
CA GLY A 339 -15.86 9.69 -7.58
C GLY A 339 -14.71 9.72 -6.57
N SER A 340 -14.83 10.43 -5.46
CA SER A 340 -13.73 10.60 -4.49
C SER A 340 -13.41 9.31 -3.74
N SER A 341 -14.41 8.57 -3.26
CA SER A 341 -14.24 7.36 -2.48
C SER A 341 -15.11 6.19 -2.94
N ILE A 342 -16.43 6.37 -3.06
CA ILE A 342 -17.36 5.26 -3.37
C ILE A 342 -17.07 4.66 -4.75
N GLY A 343 -16.99 5.49 -5.79
CA GLY A 343 -16.79 5.05 -7.17
C GLY A 343 -15.35 4.68 -7.52
N SER A 344 -14.39 5.39 -6.96
CA SER A 344 -12.96 5.21 -7.27
C SER A 344 -12.32 4.10 -6.45
N TRP A 345 -12.62 4.05 -5.16
CA TRP A 345 -11.98 3.15 -4.22
C TRP A 345 -12.90 2.01 -3.78
N PHE A 346 -14.01 2.28 -3.08
CA PHE A 346 -14.82 1.22 -2.47
C PHE A 346 -15.31 0.20 -3.50
N ARG A 347 -15.92 0.66 -4.58
CA ARG A 347 -16.46 -0.26 -5.62
C ARG A 347 -15.39 -0.92 -6.51
N LYS A 348 -14.16 -0.37 -6.57
CA LYS A 348 -13.11 -0.89 -7.45
C LYS A 348 -12.01 -1.64 -6.72
N GLN A 349 -11.69 -1.22 -5.49
CA GLN A 349 -10.49 -1.66 -4.78
C GLN A 349 -10.79 -2.37 -3.46
N TYR A 350 -11.89 -1.99 -2.76
CA TYR A 350 -12.30 -2.72 -1.57
C TYR A 350 -12.57 -4.18 -1.93
N PRO A 351 -12.08 -5.16 -1.15
CA PRO A 351 -12.23 -6.57 -1.48
C PRO A 351 -13.68 -6.95 -1.64
N LYS A 352 -14.04 -7.45 -2.83
CA LYS A 352 -15.38 -7.95 -3.10
C LYS A 352 -15.52 -9.32 -2.46
N GLN A 353 -16.17 -9.37 -1.34
CA GLN A 353 -16.48 -10.60 -0.63
C GLN A 353 -17.68 -11.36 -1.26
N ASN A 354 -17.94 -11.20 -2.54
CA ASN A 354 -19.15 -11.69 -3.25
C ASN A 354 -20.46 -11.26 -2.57
N ARG A 355 -20.46 -10.14 -1.87
CA ARG A 355 -21.58 -9.60 -1.10
C ARG A 355 -22.05 -8.27 -1.68
N THR A 356 -23.34 -8.03 -1.58
CA THR A 356 -23.93 -6.76 -2.00
C THR A 356 -24.00 -5.82 -0.82
N PHE A 357 -23.21 -4.72 -0.87
CA PHE A 357 -23.25 -3.69 0.14
C PHE A 357 -24.37 -2.67 -0.12
N GLU A 358 -25.12 -2.37 0.92
CA GLU A 358 -25.95 -1.18 1.03
C GLU A 358 -25.04 0.01 1.32
N VAL A 359 -25.12 1.07 0.50
CA VAL A 359 -24.17 2.18 0.54
C VAL A 359 -24.87 3.45 1.00
N TYR A 360 -24.36 4.06 2.05
CA TYR A 360 -24.75 5.38 2.54
C TYR A 360 -23.62 6.38 2.28
N ALA A 361 -23.97 7.54 1.74
CA ALA A 361 -23.09 8.69 1.59
C ALA A 361 -23.61 9.80 2.51
N ILE A 362 -22.77 10.28 3.42
CA ILE A 362 -23.06 11.41 4.30
C ILE A 362 -22.20 12.57 3.81
N GLU A 363 -22.85 13.62 3.31
CA GLU A 363 -22.17 14.75 2.71
C GLU A 363 -22.90 16.07 3.04
N ALA A 364 -22.16 16.96 3.68
CA ALA A 364 -22.69 18.25 4.12
C ALA A 364 -22.73 19.30 3.00
N ASP A 365 -21.75 19.27 2.08
CA ASP A 365 -21.66 20.25 1.00
C ASP A 365 -22.72 19.97 -0.09
N LYS A 366 -23.71 20.87 -0.15
CA LYS A 366 -24.82 20.82 -1.12
C LYS A 366 -24.37 20.71 -2.58
N THR A 367 -23.15 21.16 -2.88
CA THR A 367 -22.59 21.15 -4.25
C THR A 367 -22.47 19.72 -4.81
N PHE A 368 -22.28 18.72 -3.94
CA PHE A 368 -22.13 17.32 -4.35
C PHE A 368 -23.45 16.54 -4.36
N HIS A 369 -24.57 17.09 -3.82
CA HIS A 369 -25.81 16.35 -3.66
C HIS A 369 -26.45 15.92 -4.98
N GLU A 370 -26.38 16.77 -6.02
CA GLU A 370 -26.99 16.47 -7.33
C GLU A 370 -26.35 15.24 -8.00
N GLU A 371 -25.04 15.05 -7.84
CA GLU A 371 -24.36 13.87 -8.37
C GLU A 371 -24.93 12.57 -7.80
N TYR A 372 -25.32 12.55 -6.53
CA TYR A 372 -25.85 11.37 -5.87
C TYR A 372 -27.28 11.03 -6.28
N LYS A 373 -28.09 11.97 -6.75
CA LYS A 373 -29.48 11.73 -7.20
C LYS A 373 -29.55 10.72 -8.35
N VAL A 374 -28.51 10.70 -9.22
CA VAL A 374 -28.44 9.78 -10.35
C VAL A 374 -27.80 8.41 -9.99
N LYS A 375 -27.30 8.24 -8.77
CA LYS A 375 -26.64 7.03 -8.30
C LYS A 375 -27.62 6.10 -7.56
N LYS A 376 -28.47 5.37 -8.31
CA LYS A 376 -29.59 4.55 -7.80
C LYS A 376 -29.28 3.57 -6.64
N LYS A 377 -27.98 3.27 -6.39
CA LYS A 377 -27.55 2.31 -5.37
C LYS A 377 -26.81 2.97 -4.21
N VAL A 378 -26.93 4.27 -4.04
CA VAL A 378 -26.35 5.03 -2.93
C VAL A 378 -27.44 5.86 -2.27
N LYS A 379 -27.55 5.76 -0.97
CA LYS A 379 -28.45 6.55 -0.16
C LYS A 379 -27.69 7.76 0.36
N LEU A 380 -28.02 8.95 -0.14
CA LEU A 380 -27.44 10.20 0.33
C LEU A 380 -28.15 10.68 1.59
N LEU A 381 -27.36 11.04 2.61
CA LEU A 381 -27.78 11.88 3.74
C LEU A 381 -27.16 13.27 3.53
N PRO A 382 -27.96 14.27 3.11
CA PRO A 382 -27.47 15.61 2.76
C PRO A 382 -27.30 16.48 4.02
N TYR A 383 -26.58 15.96 5.00
CA TYR A 383 -26.37 16.55 6.32
C TYR A 383 -24.93 16.34 6.79
N ALA A 384 -24.50 17.09 7.80
CA ALA A 384 -23.24 16.84 8.48
C ALA A 384 -23.41 15.76 9.55
N ALA A 385 -22.53 14.73 9.54
CA ALA A 385 -22.39 13.86 10.70
C ALA A 385 -21.87 14.68 11.88
N TRP A 386 -22.60 14.64 13.00
CA TRP A 386 -22.28 15.42 14.20
C TRP A 386 -22.63 14.65 15.47
N VAL A 387 -22.34 15.24 16.63
CA VAL A 387 -22.59 14.62 17.94
C VAL A 387 -24.01 14.80 18.42
N ARG A 388 -24.79 15.70 17.81
CA ARG A 388 -26.21 16.02 18.14
C ARG A 388 -26.89 16.71 16.95
N ASN A 389 -28.22 16.84 17.01
CA ASN A 389 -28.98 17.59 16.02
C ASN A 389 -28.86 19.08 16.29
N GLU A 390 -28.10 19.80 15.47
CA GLU A 390 -27.96 21.26 15.56
C GLU A 390 -27.54 21.88 14.24
N THR A 391 -27.70 23.20 14.16
CA THR A 391 -27.20 23.97 13.01
C THR A 391 -25.70 24.27 13.19
N LEU A 392 -24.93 24.10 12.15
CA LEU A 392 -23.47 24.21 12.15
C LEU A 392 -23.01 25.23 11.12
N SER A 393 -21.88 25.86 11.37
CA SER A 393 -21.12 26.64 10.42
C SER A 393 -20.21 25.72 9.61
N PHE A 394 -20.22 25.87 8.29
CA PHE A 394 -19.41 25.09 7.38
C PHE A 394 -18.52 26.01 6.56
N GLU A 395 -17.24 26.02 6.88
CA GLU A 395 -16.23 26.86 6.25
C GLU A 395 -15.61 26.13 5.07
N ILE A 396 -15.60 26.75 3.90
CA ILE A 396 -15.02 26.20 2.68
C ILE A 396 -13.80 27.02 2.30
N ASN A 397 -12.63 26.43 2.35
CA ASN A 397 -11.40 27.07 1.90
C ASN A 397 -11.35 27.09 0.37
N HIS A 398 -11.08 28.27 -0.21
CA HIS A 398 -10.76 28.41 -1.62
C HIS A 398 -9.23 28.32 -1.81
N ASP A 399 -8.78 27.54 -2.82
CA ASP A 399 -7.39 27.60 -3.28
C ASP A 399 -7.15 28.96 -3.93
N PRO A 400 -6.26 29.81 -3.40
CA PRO A 400 -6.01 31.13 -4.02
C PRO A 400 -5.52 30.94 -5.47
N GLY A 401 -6.23 31.56 -6.42
CA GLY A 401 -5.85 31.58 -7.82
C GLY A 401 -6.48 30.52 -8.74
N LYS A 402 -7.40 29.70 -8.25
CA LYS A 402 -8.21 28.81 -9.12
C LYS A 402 -9.64 29.30 -9.19
N GLU A 403 -10.15 29.48 -10.41
CA GLU A 403 -11.57 29.75 -10.65
C GLU A 403 -12.45 28.63 -10.03
N VAL A 404 -13.62 29.02 -9.53
CA VAL A 404 -14.55 28.17 -8.74
C VAL A 404 -15.27 27.19 -9.67
N GLU A 405 -14.54 26.28 -10.31
CA GLU A 405 -15.12 25.04 -10.81
C GLU A 405 -15.22 24.03 -9.64
N VAL A 406 -16.20 23.14 -9.67
CA VAL A 406 -16.43 22.07 -8.67
C VAL A 406 -15.14 21.28 -8.34
N LYS A 407 -14.20 21.21 -9.26
CA LYS A 407 -12.87 20.60 -9.05
C LYS A 407 -11.87 21.47 -8.28
N GLY A 408 -12.09 22.77 -8.22
CA GLY A 408 -11.26 23.75 -7.51
C GLY A 408 -11.82 24.15 -6.15
N ARG A 409 -13.02 23.67 -5.80
CA ARG A 409 -13.61 23.92 -4.48
C ARG A 409 -12.78 23.21 -3.41
N GLY A 410 -12.32 23.96 -2.43
CA GLY A 410 -11.52 23.46 -1.30
C GLY A 410 -12.26 22.46 -0.41
N MET A 411 -11.59 22.03 0.63
CA MET A 411 -12.19 21.13 1.65
C MET A 411 -13.02 21.95 2.62
N GLY A 412 -14.23 21.47 2.91
CA GLY A 412 -15.12 22.08 3.90
C GLY A 412 -14.85 21.58 5.31
N ARG A 413 -14.90 22.45 6.29
CA ARG A 413 -14.72 22.14 7.72
C ARG A 413 -15.92 22.60 8.52
N ILE A 414 -16.40 21.74 9.41
CA ILE A 414 -17.49 22.05 10.34
C ILE A 414 -16.93 22.78 11.55
N GLN A 415 -17.58 23.88 11.94
CA GLN A 415 -17.35 24.54 13.23
C GLN A 415 -18.68 24.77 13.94
N PRO A 416 -18.71 24.70 15.28
CA PRO A 416 -19.86 25.16 16.04
C PRO A 416 -20.11 26.64 15.73
N VAL A 417 -21.36 27.04 15.55
CA VAL A 417 -21.73 28.45 15.34
C VAL A 417 -21.28 29.25 16.56
N GLN A 418 -20.18 29.99 16.44
CA GLN A 418 -19.76 30.93 17.47
C GLN A 418 -20.57 32.21 17.33
N THR A 419 -21.22 32.62 18.42
CA THR A 419 -22.02 33.85 18.49
C THR A 419 -21.19 35.13 18.60
N SER A 420 -19.88 35.05 18.54
CA SER A 420 -18.97 36.20 18.61
C SER A 420 -17.99 36.19 17.45
N LEU A 421 -18.07 37.22 16.60
CA LEU A 421 -17.12 37.59 15.60
C LEU A 421 -15.78 37.92 16.30
N SER A 422 -14.88 36.96 16.40
CA SER A 422 -13.49 37.27 16.72
C SER A 422 -12.74 37.56 15.42
N ASP A 423 -12.12 38.71 15.42
CA ASP A 423 -11.38 39.41 14.39
C ASP A 423 -10.17 38.59 13.89
N GLY A 424 -10.38 37.74 12.91
CA GLY A 424 -9.34 36.98 12.23
C GLY A 424 -9.86 36.58 10.87
N GLY A 425 -9.58 37.40 9.85
CA GLY A 425 -10.13 37.30 8.51
C GLY A 425 -10.04 35.90 7.92
N PHE A 426 -11.15 35.19 7.91
CA PHE A 426 -11.34 33.99 7.12
C PHE A 426 -11.64 34.43 5.67
N ASP A 427 -10.80 34.05 4.73
CA ASP A 427 -10.93 34.41 3.31
C ASP A 427 -11.64 33.26 2.56
N GLY A 428 -12.84 32.87 3.04
CA GLY A 428 -13.61 31.74 2.49
C GLY A 428 -15.13 31.94 2.59
N GLU A 429 -15.87 31.04 1.93
CA GLU A 429 -17.33 30.99 1.99
C GLU A 429 -17.77 30.24 3.25
N VAL A 430 -18.71 30.81 4.01
CA VAL A 430 -19.32 30.17 5.17
C VAL A 430 -20.77 29.82 4.85
N ASP A 431 -21.07 28.53 4.82
CA ASP A 431 -22.44 28.02 4.66
C ASP A 431 -23.02 27.61 6.03
N ILE A 432 -24.31 27.73 6.18
CA ILE A 432 -25.05 27.19 7.34
C ILE A 432 -25.62 25.83 6.92
N ILE A 433 -25.26 24.79 7.66
CA ILE A 433 -25.66 23.41 7.38
C ILE A 433 -26.35 22.78 8.61
N GLN A 434 -27.09 21.70 8.36
CA GLN A 434 -27.74 20.94 9.41
C GLN A 434 -26.87 19.73 9.79
N GLY A 435 -26.45 19.67 11.05
CA GLY A 435 -25.85 18.50 11.68
C GLY A 435 -26.90 17.57 12.26
N PHE A 436 -26.60 16.27 12.30
CA PHE A 436 -27.44 15.26 12.93
C PHE A 436 -26.64 14.35 13.87
N ASP A 437 -27.31 13.80 14.91
CA ASP A 437 -26.66 12.82 15.81
C ASP A 437 -26.34 11.54 15.03
N PHE A 438 -25.09 11.44 14.62
CA PHE A 438 -24.58 10.33 13.82
C PHE A 438 -24.61 9.01 14.59
N ALA A 439 -24.31 9.03 15.87
CA ALA A 439 -24.32 7.83 16.71
C ALA A 439 -25.74 7.26 16.86
N ASP A 440 -26.73 8.14 17.06
CA ASP A 440 -28.13 7.74 17.12
C ASP A 440 -28.64 7.20 15.78
N TRP A 441 -28.30 7.85 14.69
CA TRP A 441 -28.62 7.36 13.34
C TRP A 441 -28.01 5.99 13.07
N LEU A 442 -26.75 5.78 13.44
CA LEU A 442 -26.06 4.50 13.22
C LEU A 442 -26.78 3.37 13.98
N LYS A 443 -27.14 3.59 15.25
CA LYS A 443 -27.89 2.63 16.09
C LYS A 443 -29.27 2.30 15.55
N LYS A 444 -29.92 3.24 14.84
CA LYS A 444 -31.22 3.03 14.18
C LYS A 444 -31.10 2.35 12.83
N THR A 445 -29.93 2.43 12.18
CA THR A 445 -29.71 1.98 10.80
C THR A 445 -29.11 0.58 10.71
N VAL A 446 -28.20 0.22 11.64
CA VAL A 446 -27.50 -1.07 11.63
C VAL A 446 -27.57 -1.76 12.99
N THR A 447 -27.32 -3.06 12.97
CA THR A 447 -27.32 -3.92 14.17
C THR A 447 -26.02 -4.75 14.21
N GLU A 448 -25.74 -5.42 15.32
CA GLU A 448 -24.59 -6.32 15.47
C GLU A 448 -24.60 -7.51 14.47
N LYS A 449 -25.77 -7.83 13.89
CA LYS A 449 -25.92 -8.87 12.87
C LYS A 449 -25.47 -8.43 11.49
N ASP A 450 -25.24 -7.13 11.29
CA ASP A 450 -24.74 -6.55 10.05
C ASP A 450 -23.22 -6.50 10.06
N PHE A 451 -22.59 -6.54 8.89
CA PHE A 451 -21.17 -6.22 8.74
C PHE A 451 -21.04 -4.78 8.25
N VAL A 452 -20.47 -3.93 9.09
CA VAL A 452 -20.44 -2.47 8.85
C VAL A 452 -19.01 -2.03 8.55
N VAL A 453 -18.82 -1.52 7.34
CA VAL A 453 -17.58 -0.88 6.88
C VAL A 453 -17.82 0.62 6.80
N MET A 454 -16.93 1.41 7.34
CA MET A 454 -17.00 2.87 7.35
C MET A 454 -15.75 3.48 6.73
N LYS A 455 -15.90 4.54 5.94
CA LYS A 455 -14.83 5.51 5.69
C LYS A 455 -15.21 6.79 6.41
N MET A 456 -14.25 7.39 7.11
CA MET A 456 -14.43 8.67 7.79
C MET A 456 -13.31 9.62 7.41
N ASP A 457 -13.68 10.76 6.82
CA ASP A 457 -12.79 11.82 6.36
C ASP A 457 -13.56 13.15 6.49
N VAL A 458 -13.44 13.78 7.66
CA VAL A 458 -14.33 14.85 8.11
C VAL A 458 -13.60 16.10 8.61
N GLU A 459 -12.36 16.29 8.12
CA GLU A 459 -11.59 17.53 8.28
C GLU A 459 -11.46 18.03 9.74
N GLY A 460 -11.25 17.11 10.69
CA GLY A 460 -10.97 17.38 12.11
C GLY A 460 -12.08 16.98 13.08
N THR A 461 -13.32 16.79 12.61
CA THR A 461 -14.46 16.42 13.48
C THR A 461 -14.46 14.95 13.92
N GLU A 462 -13.53 14.12 13.43
CA GLU A 462 -13.31 12.77 13.93
C GLU A 462 -13.00 12.73 15.43
N PHE A 463 -12.40 13.79 15.95
CA PHE A 463 -12.10 13.93 17.39
C PHE A 463 -13.34 14.23 18.26
N ASP A 464 -14.46 14.57 17.65
CA ASP A 464 -15.76 14.71 18.30
C ASP A 464 -16.63 13.48 18.08
N LEU A 465 -16.67 12.98 16.84
CA LEU A 465 -17.53 11.86 16.43
C LEU A 465 -17.12 10.53 17.07
N ILE A 466 -15.82 10.20 17.07
CA ILE A 466 -15.35 8.92 17.60
C ILE A 466 -15.59 8.81 19.12
N PRO A 467 -15.25 9.81 19.98
CA PRO A 467 -15.63 9.79 21.38
C PRO A 467 -17.14 9.61 21.59
N ARG A 468 -17.97 10.30 20.80
CA ARG A 468 -19.43 10.16 20.87
C ARG A 468 -19.92 8.75 20.52
N LEU A 469 -19.30 8.10 19.55
CA LEU A 469 -19.57 6.69 19.22
C LEU A 469 -19.22 5.75 20.40
N PHE A 470 -18.14 6.04 21.14
CA PHE A 470 -17.78 5.31 22.35
C PHE A 470 -18.79 5.55 23.47
N GLU A 471 -19.10 6.79 23.79
CA GLU A 471 -20.06 7.17 24.83
C GLU A 471 -21.42 6.50 24.67
N THR A 472 -21.90 6.42 23.44
CA THR A 472 -23.23 5.86 23.13
C THR A 472 -23.23 4.35 22.91
N GLY A 473 -22.06 3.72 22.88
CA GLY A 473 -21.88 2.31 22.50
C GLY A 473 -22.10 2.03 21.01
N ALA A 474 -22.32 3.05 20.17
CA ALA A 474 -22.50 2.88 18.73
C ALA A 474 -21.24 2.34 18.03
N ILE A 475 -20.06 2.52 18.64
CA ILE A 475 -18.80 1.98 18.16
C ILE A 475 -18.83 0.45 18.01
N CYS A 476 -19.59 -0.25 18.85
CA CYS A 476 -19.73 -1.71 18.83
C CYS A 476 -20.35 -2.24 17.53
N LEU A 477 -21.09 -1.39 16.83
CA LEU A 477 -21.77 -1.72 15.58
C LEU A 477 -20.83 -1.66 14.35
N ILE A 478 -19.64 -1.07 14.48
CA ILE A 478 -18.68 -0.93 13.40
C ILE A 478 -17.71 -2.12 13.42
N ASP A 479 -17.53 -2.78 12.28
CA ASP A 479 -16.57 -3.89 12.13
C ASP A 479 -15.24 -3.39 11.59
N GLU A 480 -15.26 -2.49 10.60
CA GLU A 480 -14.08 -1.99 9.90
C GLU A 480 -14.21 -0.49 9.61
N ILE A 481 -13.15 0.27 9.83
CA ILE A 481 -13.13 1.71 9.54
C ILE A 481 -11.83 2.14 8.84
N PHE A 482 -11.98 2.91 7.77
CA PHE A 482 -10.92 3.63 7.07
C PHE A 482 -10.97 5.08 7.53
N LEU A 483 -10.06 5.46 8.42
CA LEU A 483 -10.09 6.75 9.10
C LEU A 483 -8.96 7.65 8.57
N GLU A 484 -9.33 8.78 7.97
CA GLU A 484 -8.42 9.90 7.77
C GLU A 484 -8.42 10.75 9.04
N CYS A 485 -7.25 10.88 9.66
CA CYS A 485 -7.11 11.67 10.87
C CYS A 485 -6.39 12.98 10.55
N HIS A 486 -7.01 14.10 10.94
CA HIS A 486 -6.53 15.44 10.64
C HIS A 486 -5.74 16.02 11.83
N TYR A 487 -4.45 16.26 11.60
CA TYR A 487 -3.52 16.76 12.61
C TYR A 487 -2.57 17.80 12.00
N ASN A 488 -1.78 18.47 12.83
CA ASN A 488 -0.82 19.52 12.48
C ASN A 488 0.42 18.96 11.78
N ARG A 489 0.25 18.33 10.61
CA ARG A 489 1.34 17.68 9.85
C ARG A 489 2.43 18.65 9.40
N TRP A 490 3.61 18.11 9.13
CA TRP A 490 4.73 18.88 8.55
C TRP A 490 4.37 19.48 7.19
N GLN A 491 4.72 20.75 6.99
CA GLN A 491 4.48 21.43 5.71
C GLN A 491 5.57 21.07 4.70
N ARG A 492 5.16 20.75 3.48
CA ARG A 492 6.12 20.46 2.40
C ARG A 492 6.91 21.68 1.93
N CYS A 493 6.27 22.86 1.94
CA CYS A 493 6.92 24.12 1.52
C CYS A 493 8.04 24.55 2.44
N CYS A 494 7.92 24.24 3.72
CA CYS A 494 8.63 24.94 4.78
C CYS A 494 9.15 23.91 5.79
N PRO A 495 10.33 23.32 5.57
CA PRO A 495 10.93 22.33 6.48
C PRO A 495 11.04 22.88 7.91
N GLY A 496 10.61 22.07 8.88
CA GLY A 496 10.58 22.46 10.30
C GLY A 496 9.32 23.20 10.74
N GLN A 497 8.40 23.52 9.84
CA GLN A 497 7.12 24.16 10.18
C GLN A 497 5.97 23.16 10.10
N ARG A 498 5.06 23.25 11.07
CA ARG A 498 3.82 22.48 11.09
C ARG A 498 2.65 23.29 10.51
N SER A 499 1.67 22.60 9.94
CA SER A 499 0.44 23.23 9.47
C SER A 499 -0.36 23.76 10.66
N SER A 500 -0.80 25.01 10.59
CA SER A 500 -1.72 25.61 11.54
C SER A 500 -3.19 25.26 11.27
N LYS A 501 -3.48 24.51 10.21
CA LYS A 501 -4.85 24.16 9.81
C LYS A 501 -5.58 23.32 10.88
N TYR A 502 -4.82 22.46 11.58
CA TYR A 502 -5.34 21.60 12.65
C TYR A 502 -4.48 21.73 13.90
N GLU A 503 -5.13 21.65 15.07
CA GLU A 503 -4.46 21.76 16.36
C GLU A 503 -3.98 20.41 16.90
N LYS A 504 -4.65 19.34 16.50
CA LYS A 504 -4.37 17.99 17.00
C LYS A 504 -3.00 17.50 16.56
N THR A 505 -2.38 16.66 17.37
CA THR A 505 -1.07 16.06 17.08
C THR A 505 -1.20 14.67 16.46
N TYR A 506 -0.11 14.17 15.88
CA TYR A 506 -0.06 12.80 15.37
C TYR A 506 -0.28 11.75 16.48
N GLU A 507 0.24 12.01 17.69
CA GLU A 507 0.04 11.15 18.85
C GLU A 507 -1.45 11.05 19.24
N GLN A 508 -2.21 12.15 19.18
CA GLN A 508 -3.65 12.12 19.43
C GLN A 508 -4.40 11.29 18.38
N CYS A 509 -3.98 11.36 17.09
CA CYS A 509 -4.48 10.46 16.06
C CYS A 509 -4.16 9.00 16.40
N LEU A 510 -2.93 8.70 16.80
CA LEU A 510 -2.51 7.34 17.15
C LEU A 510 -3.33 6.77 18.33
N ASN A 511 -3.67 7.63 19.30
CA ASN A 511 -4.54 7.27 20.42
C ASN A 511 -5.95 6.91 19.95
N LEU A 512 -6.54 7.64 18.97
CA LEU A 512 -7.82 7.28 18.38
C LEU A 512 -7.76 5.91 17.69
N PHE A 513 -6.75 5.66 16.87
CA PHE A 513 -6.56 4.38 16.20
C PHE A 513 -6.38 3.22 17.18
N THR A 514 -5.61 3.43 18.24
CA THR A 514 -5.38 2.44 19.29
C THR A 514 -6.68 2.12 20.04
N SER A 515 -7.45 3.13 20.43
CA SER A 515 -8.74 2.95 21.12
C SER A 515 -9.75 2.19 20.27
N LEU A 516 -9.79 2.47 18.95
CA LEU A 516 -10.64 1.73 18.01
C LEU A 516 -10.26 0.25 17.95
N ARG A 517 -8.99 -0.08 17.85
CA ARG A 517 -8.54 -1.48 17.85
C ARG A 517 -8.81 -2.19 19.17
N GLN A 518 -8.62 -1.51 20.29
CA GLN A 518 -8.92 -2.07 21.61
C GLN A 518 -10.41 -2.38 21.80
N SER A 519 -11.30 -1.65 21.13
CA SER A 519 -12.74 -1.93 21.10
C SER A 519 -13.16 -2.99 20.07
N GLY A 520 -12.21 -3.60 19.36
CA GLY A 520 -12.46 -4.64 18.37
C GLY A 520 -12.80 -4.12 16.97
N VAL A 521 -12.64 -2.83 16.70
CA VAL A 521 -12.84 -2.26 15.37
C VAL A 521 -11.55 -2.41 14.56
N LEU A 522 -11.64 -3.04 13.39
CA LEU A 522 -10.53 -3.11 12.43
C LEU A 522 -10.34 -1.72 11.80
N VAL A 523 -9.40 -0.95 12.34
CA VAL A 523 -9.12 0.40 11.84
C VAL A 523 -7.91 0.42 10.93
N HIS A 524 -8.05 1.10 9.79
CA HIS A 524 -7.00 1.40 8.83
C HIS A 524 -6.68 2.89 8.84
N GLN A 525 -5.39 3.22 8.93
CA GLN A 525 -4.94 4.59 8.83
C GLN A 525 -5.06 5.05 7.38
N TRP A 526 -5.97 5.99 7.12
CA TRP A 526 -6.22 6.63 5.82
C TRP A 526 -5.67 8.06 5.86
N TRP A 527 -5.00 8.51 4.77
CA TRP A 527 -4.32 9.82 4.72
C TRP A 527 -4.71 10.64 3.50
#